data_da32c6b7d93127c19c3a59986c8bb52e
#
_entry.id   da32c6b7d93127c19c3a59986c8bb52e
#
_cell.length_a   1.000
_cell.length_b   1.000
_cell.length_c   1.000
_cell.angle_alpha   90.00
_cell.angle_beta   90.00
_cell.angle_gamma   90.00
#
_symmetry.space_group_name_H-M   'P 1'
#
loop_
_entity.id
_entity.type
_entity.pdbx_description
1 polymer ?
#
loop_
_entity_poly.entity_id
_entity_poly.type
_entity_poly.pdbx_seq_one_letter_code
_entity_poly.pdbx_strand_id
1 'polypeptide(L)'
;MWITNGGHANWYFVLAKTDPTQKANKSMTGFIVDGDSAGVSRGKKEINMGQRCSDTRMITFEDVEVPDENVIGKPGDGFKIAMGAFDITRPLIAAAATGLASRALMEAATYAHARKSMGKPIIQHQAIAFLLADMAIRVESSRNLTWRAATTKDQGERNSYMASVAKAFASNAAVQNANDAGAFPFE
;
A
#
# COMPACT_ATOMS: atom_id res chain seq x y z
N MET A 1 12.25 -13.55 5.51
CA MET A 1 11.36 -12.69 4.67
C MET A 1 11.73 -11.25 4.92
N TRP A 2 11.73 -10.36 3.90
CA TRP A 2 11.98 -8.92 4.08
C TRP A 2 10.74 -8.22 4.63
N ILE A 3 10.94 -7.50 5.71
CA ILE A 3 9.85 -6.86 6.47
C ILE A 3 10.14 -5.37 6.61
N THR A 4 9.19 -4.55 6.19
CA THR A 4 9.22 -3.11 6.44
C THR A 4 9.08 -2.86 7.93
N ASN A 5 9.91 -1.95 8.47
CA ASN A 5 10.01 -1.66 9.89
C ASN A 5 10.52 -2.83 10.76
N GLY A 6 11.07 -3.87 10.12
CA GLY A 6 11.49 -5.09 10.80
C GLY A 6 12.58 -4.90 11.83
N GLY A 7 13.44 -3.88 11.69
CA GLY A 7 14.50 -3.59 12.66
C GLY A 7 14.03 -2.86 13.92
N HIS A 8 12.86 -2.23 13.88
CA HIS A 8 12.29 -1.42 14.97
C HIS A 8 11.07 -2.07 15.62
N ALA A 9 10.46 -3.05 14.94
CA ALA A 9 9.28 -3.73 15.47
C ALA A 9 9.63 -4.54 16.72
N ASN A 10 8.83 -4.38 17.77
CA ASN A 10 8.91 -5.16 19.01
C ASN A 10 8.01 -6.39 19.00
N TRP A 11 7.14 -6.53 18.01
CA TRP A 11 6.39 -7.75 17.76
C TRP A 11 6.10 -7.92 16.27
N TYR A 12 5.82 -9.15 15.87
CA TYR A 12 5.51 -9.51 14.48
C TYR A 12 4.20 -10.29 14.42
N PHE A 13 3.34 -9.94 13.46
CA PHE A 13 2.29 -10.85 13.03
C PHE A 13 2.91 -11.89 12.09
N VAL A 14 2.85 -13.15 12.47
CA VAL A 14 3.39 -14.27 11.69
C VAL A 14 2.24 -15.15 11.22
N LEU A 15 2.11 -15.32 9.91
CA LEU A 15 1.18 -16.27 9.30
C LEU A 15 1.98 -17.50 8.90
N ALA A 16 1.86 -18.57 9.66
CA ALA A 16 2.60 -19.82 9.47
C ALA A 16 1.71 -20.97 8.99
N LYS A 17 2.26 -21.84 8.18
CA LYS A 17 1.61 -23.08 7.76
C LYS A 17 1.73 -24.11 8.88
N THR A 18 0.65 -24.40 9.57
CA THR A 18 0.62 -25.30 10.73
C THR A 18 0.09 -26.70 10.40
N ASP A 19 -0.72 -26.83 9.34
CA ASP A 19 -1.21 -28.13 8.88
C ASP A 19 -0.94 -28.30 7.39
N PRO A 20 0.12 -29.02 6.99
CA PRO A 20 0.47 -29.23 5.59
C PRO A 20 -0.53 -30.12 4.83
N THR A 21 -1.40 -30.88 5.54
CA THR A 21 -2.37 -31.80 4.94
C THR A 21 -3.64 -31.08 4.48
N GLN A 22 -3.92 -29.90 5.03
CA GLN A 22 -5.09 -29.10 4.69
C GLN A 22 -4.89 -28.22 3.45
N LYS A 23 -6.00 -27.80 2.87
CA LYS A 23 -5.98 -26.78 1.80
C LYS A 23 -5.43 -25.45 2.33
N ALA A 24 -4.81 -24.65 1.48
CA ALA A 24 -4.12 -23.40 1.84
C ALA A 24 -4.95 -22.46 2.72
N ASN A 25 -6.26 -22.39 2.52
CA ASN A 25 -7.17 -21.54 3.30
C ASN A 25 -7.50 -22.07 4.70
N LYS A 26 -7.09 -23.29 5.05
CA LYS A 26 -7.28 -23.93 6.36
C LYS A 26 -5.96 -24.44 6.97
N SER A 27 -4.83 -24.26 6.28
CA SER A 27 -3.54 -24.77 6.69
C SER A 27 -2.72 -23.78 7.50
N MET A 28 -3.17 -22.54 7.62
CA MET A 28 -2.39 -21.44 8.18
C MET A 28 -2.98 -20.95 9.51
N THR A 29 -2.11 -20.66 10.46
CA THR A 29 -2.45 -20.06 11.76
C THR A 29 -1.73 -18.74 11.90
N GLY A 30 -2.36 -17.75 12.50
CA GLY A 30 -1.77 -16.45 12.81
C GLY A 30 -1.22 -16.41 14.22
N PHE A 31 -0.05 -15.82 14.40
CA PHE A 31 0.64 -15.69 15.67
C PHE A 31 1.08 -14.24 15.90
N ILE A 32 1.07 -13.81 17.17
CA ILE A 32 1.82 -12.64 17.64
C ILE A 32 3.13 -13.16 18.20
N VAL A 33 4.24 -12.77 17.60
CA VAL A 33 5.58 -13.16 18.03
C VAL A 33 6.30 -11.94 18.58
N ASP A 34 6.77 -12.01 19.81
CA ASP A 34 7.59 -10.95 20.40
C ASP A 34 8.92 -10.85 19.65
N GLY A 35 9.32 -9.62 19.34
CA GLY A 35 10.52 -9.37 18.55
C GLY A 35 11.82 -9.72 19.26
N ASP A 36 11.81 -9.87 20.58
CA ASP A 36 12.95 -10.23 21.39
C ASP A 36 12.93 -11.70 21.84
N SER A 37 11.96 -12.51 21.33
CA SER A 37 11.92 -13.95 21.58
C SER A 37 13.18 -14.65 21.08
N ALA A 38 13.64 -15.67 21.81
CA ALA A 38 14.71 -16.55 21.36
C ALA A 38 14.34 -17.16 20.00
N GLY A 39 15.31 -17.19 19.07
CA GLY A 39 15.08 -17.68 17.70
C GLY A 39 14.60 -16.61 16.70
N VAL A 40 14.31 -15.39 17.15
CA VAL A 40 14.03 -14.25 16.24
C VAL A 40 15.33 -13.54 15.93
N SER A 41 15.67 -13.44 14.65
CA SER A 41 16.85 -12.70 14.20
C SER A 41 16.50 -11.63 13.17
N ARG A 42 17.13 -10.46 13.33
CA ARG A 42 16.99 -9.29 12.45
C ARG A 42 18.24 -9.15 11.59
N GLY A 43 18.11 -9.27 10.28
CA GLY A 43 19.19 -9.07 9.33
C GLY A 43 19.64 -7.62 9.21
N LYS A 44 20.60 -7.37 8.32
CA LYS A 44 21.05 -6.01 7.99
C LYS A 44 19.91 -5.17 7.40
N LYS A 45 20.00 -3.85 7.56
CA LYS A 45 19.12 -2.91 6.86
C LYS A 45 19.42 -2.96 5.35
N GLU A 46 18.38 -3.16 4.54
CA GLU A 46 18.50 -3.16 3.10
C GLU A 46 18.55 -1.73 2.54
N ILE A 47 19.31 -1.55 1.46
CA ILE A 47 19.39 -0.28 0.74
C ILE A 47 18.32 -0.30 -0.34
N ASN A 48 17.19 0.35 -0.06
CA ASN A 48 16.08 0.46 -1.01
C ASN A 48 16.42 1.44 -2.14
N MET A 49 15.81 1.25 -3.31
CA MET A 49 15.95 2.17 -4.45
C MET A 49 15.42 3.58 -4.11
N GLY A 50 14.27 3.67 -3.45
CA GLY A 50 13.67 4.89 -2.90
C GLY A 50 13.20 4.66 -1.46
N GLN A 51 12.68 5.69 -0.79
CA GLN A 51 12.23 5.64 0.61
C GLN A 51 13.30 5.06 1.56
N ARG A 52 14.55 5.48 1.40
CA ARG A 52 15.71 4.93 2.13
C ARG A 52 15.71 5.20 3.63
N CYS A 53 14.86 6.12 4.09
CA CYS A 53 14.61 6.34 5.52
C CYS A 53 13.73 5.24 6.13
N SER A 54 12.95 4.50 5.32
CA SER A 54 12.18 3.35 5.79
C SER A 54 13.11 2.16 6.04
N ASP A 55 12.99 1.54 7.21
CA ASP A 55 13.75 0.33 7.55
C ASP A 55 13.13 -0.88 6.85
N THR A 56 13.97 -1.65 6.17
CA THR A 56 13.60 -2.95 5.61
C THR A 56 14.68 -3.95 5.97
N ARG A 57 14.32 -5.06 6.61
CA ARG A 57 15.26 -6.09 7.01
C ARG A 57 14.69 -7.48 6.75
N MET A 58 15.57 -8.43 6.55
CA MET A 58 15.21 -9.84 6.62
C MET A 58 14.96 -10.22 8.07
N ILE A 59 13.78 -10.78 8.34
CA ILE A 59 13.45 -11.36 9.65
C ILE A 59 13.38 -12.87 9.49
N THR A 60 14.04 -13.57 10.37
CA THR A 60 14.10 -15.04 10.42
C THR A 60 13.60 -15.51 11.77
N PHE A 61 12.83 -16.59 11.74
CA PHE A 61 12.28 -17.26 12.91
C PHE A 61 12.79 -18.70 12.88
N GLU A 62 13.52 -19.12 13.92
CA GLU A 62 14.10 -20.45 14.06
C GLU A 62 13.75 -20.97 15.46
N ASP A 63 12.97 -22.05 15.51
CA ASP A 63 12.56 -22.72 16.76
C ASP A 63 12.01 -21.77 17.83
N VAL A 64 11.23 -20.76 17.39
CA VAL A 64 10.62 -19.77 18.29
C VAL A 64 9.43 -20.40 19.00
N GLU A 65 9.49 -20.45 20.33
CA GLU A 65 8.35 -20.85 21.15
C GLU A 65 7.36 -19.70 21.30
N VAL A 66 6.10 -19.94 20.94
CA VAL A 66 5.01 -18.95 21.02
C VAL A 66 3.96 -19.46 21.98
N PRO A 67 3.62 -18.69 23.04
CA PRO A 67 2.55 -19.07 23.98
C PRO A 67 1.19 -19.20 23.29
N ASP A 68 0.33 -20.10 23.77
CA ASP A 68 -1.00 -20.33 23.22
C ASP A 68 -1.87 -19.08 23.19
N GLU A 69 -1.71 -18.18 24.15
CA GLU A 69 -2.39 -16.89 24.23
C GLU A 69 -2.05 -15.93 23.08
N ASN A 70 -0.92 -16.14 22.41
CA ASN A 70 -0.47 -15.38 21.27
C ASN A 70 -0.94 -15.96 19.91
N VAL A 71 -1.71 -17.04 19.95
CA VAL A 71 -2.39 -17.58 18.77
C VAL A 71 -3.62 -16.72 18.45
N ILE A 72 -3.70 -16.19 17.24
CA ILE A 72 -4.80 -15.34 16.82
C ILE A 72 -5.93 -16.20 16.24
N GLY A 73 -7.07 -16.21 16.92
CA GLY A 73 -8.22 -17.02 16.54
C GLY A 73 -8.03 -18.50 16.85
N LYS A 74 -8.38 -19.35 15.89
CA LYS A 74 -8.22 -20.82 16.03
C LYS A 74 -7.16 -21.31 15.03
N PRO A 75 -6.50 -22.44 15.31
CA PRO A 75 -5.66 -23.11 14.32
C PRO A 75 -6.42 -23.27 12.99
N GLY A 76 -5.80 -22.87 11.89
CA GLY A 76 -6.40 -22.89 10.56
C GLY A 76 -7.15 -21.63 10.13
N ASP A 77 -7.42 -20.68 11.02
CA ASP A 77 -8.14 -19.41 10.69
C ASP A 77 -7.21 -18.32 10.12
N GLY A 78 -5.90 -18.50 10.15
CA GLY A 78 -4.93 -17.46 9.85
C GLY A 78 -5.09 -16.83 8.47
N PHE A 79 -5.39 -17.63 7.45
CA PHE A 79 -5.64 -17.11 6.10
C PHE A 79 -6.85 -16.16 6.07
N LYS A 80 -7.95 -16.55 6.73
CA LYS A 80 -9.18 -15.73 6.81
C LYS A 80 -8.90 -14.40 7.53
N ILE A 81 -8.14 -14.45 8.63
CA ILE A 81 -7.74 -13.27 9.41
C ILE A 81 -6.90 -12.33 8.54
N ALA A 82 -5.89 -12.84 7.84
CA ALA A 82 -5.06 -12.04 6.95
C ALA A 82 -5.85 -11.40 5.81
N MET A 83 -6.79 -12.14 5.19
CA MET A 83 -7.66 -11.58 4.14
C MET A 83 -8.58 -10.48 4.69
N GLY A 84 -9.12 -10.66 5.90
CA GLY A 84 -9.93 -9.65 6.58
C GLY A 84 -9.14 -8.36 6.86
N ALA A 85 -7.87 -8.47 7.23
CA ALA A 85 -6.98 -7.33 7.40
C ALA A 85 -6.78 -6.56 6.08
N PHE A 86 -6.63 -7.26 4.94
CA PHE A 86 -6.50 -6.60 3.64
C PHE A 86 -7.77 -5.87 3.20
N ASP A 87 -8.94 -6.33 3.58
CA ASP A 87 -10.21 -5.64 3.30
C ASP A 87 -10.30 -4.28 4.02
N ILE A 88 -9.57 -4.12 5.12
CA ILE A 88 -9.45 -2.85 5.85
C ILE A 88 -8.29 -2.00 5.31
N THR A 89 -7.14 -2.60 5.10
CA THR A 89 -5.90 -1.85 4.77
C THR A 89 -5.84 -1.41 3.31
N ARG A 90 -6.45 -2.13 2.37
CA ARG A 90 -6.45 -1.76 0.95
C ARG A 90 -7.08 -0.39 0.66
N PRO A 91 -8.25 -0.01 1.23
CA PRO A 91 -8.77 1.35 1.08
C PRO A 91 -7.85 2.43 1.64
N LEU A 92 -7.12 2.16 2.73
CA LEU A 92 -6.14 3.10 3.30
C LEU A 92 -4.98 3.35 2.33
N ILE A 93 -4.47 2.31 1.70
CA ILE A 93 -3.42 2.43 0.67
C ILE A 93 -3.97 3.15 -0.59
N ALA A 94 -5.22 2.90 -0.96
CA ALA A 94 -5.87 3.63 -2.06
C ALA A 94 -5.98 5.13 -1.75
N ALA A 95 -6.31 5.50 -0.50
CA ALA A 95 -6.36 6.89 -0.06
C ALA A 95 -4.97 7.57 -0.13
N ALA A 96 -3.93 6.90 0.35
CA ALA A 96 -2.56 7.40 0.26
C ALA A 96 -2.11 7.60 -1.21
N ALA A 97 -2.40 6.63 -2.08
CA ALA A 97 -2.11 6.72 -3.51
C ALA A 97 -2.88 7.86 -4.19
N THR A 98 -4.15 8.07 -3.83
CA THR A 98 -4.96 9.20 -4.32
C THR A 98 -4.36 10.55 -3.90
N GLY A 99 -3.87 10.65 -2.67
CA GLY A 99 -3.16 11.84 -2.18
C GLY A 99 -1.90 12.14 -2.98
N LEU A 100 -1.10 11.12 -3.28
CA LEU A 100 0.10 11.23 -4.11
C LEU A 100 -0.24 11.67 -5.54
N ALA A 101 -1.24 11.05 -6.16
CA ALA A 101 -1.72 11.44 -7.50
C ALA A 101 -2.23 12.89 -7.54
N SER A 102 -2.94 13.32 -6.49
CA SER A 102 -3.43 14.69 -6.34
C SER A 102 -2.29 15.69 -6.21
N ARG A 103 -1.27 15.38 -5.41
CA ARG A 103 -0.10 16.24 -5.27
C ARG A 103 0.67 16.37 -6.58
N ALA A 104 0.87 15.28 -7.33
CA ALA A 104 1.51 15.30 -8.64
C ALA A 104 0.76 16.21 -9.62
N LEU A 105 -0.58 16.13 -9.66
CA LEU A 105 -1.41 17.02 -10.48
C LEU A 105 -1.26 18.49 -10.09
N MET A 106 -1.29 18.79 -8.79
CA MET A 106 -1.15 20.17 -8.29
C MET A 106 0.18 20.80 -8.69
N GLU A 107 1.27 20.09 -8.52
CA GLU A 107 2.61 20.56 -8.91
C GLU A 107 2.70 20.77 -10.44
N ALA A 108 2.25 19.80 -11.22
CA ALA A 108 2.25 19.87 -12.68
C ALA A 108 1.40 21.06 -13.18
N ALA A 109 0.22 21.27 -12.61
CA ALA A 109 -0.65 22.39 -12.97
C ALA A 109 -0.03 23.75 -12.60
N THR A 110 0.53 23.86 -11.41
CA THR A 110 1.23 25.08 -10.95
C THR A 110 2.38 25.43 -11.88
N TYR A 111 3.21 24.47 -12.22
CA TYR A 111 4.31 24.65 -13.15
C TYR A 111 3.82 25.05 -14.55
N ALA A 112 2.78 24.38 -15.06
CA ALA A 112 2.22 24.64 -16.38
C ALA A 112 1.62 26.06 -16.52
N HIS A 113 1.16 26.65 -15.44
CA HIS A 113 0.73 28.07 -15.39
C HIS A 113 1.92 29.04 -15.39
N ALA A 114 3.00 28.70 -14.70
CA ALA A 114 4.17 29.58 -14.56
C ALA A 114 5.12 29.53 -15.76
N ARG A 115 5.39 28.34 -16.29
CA ARG A 115 6.32 28.13 -17.40
C ARG A 115 5.74 28.62 -18.70
N LYS A 116 6.55 29.39 -19.47
CA LYS A 116 6.16 29.88 -20.79
C LYS A 116 6.99 29.19 -21.88
N SER A 117 6.34 28.88 -22.98
CA SER A 117 6.95 28.40 -24.23
C SER A 117 6.18 28.98 -25.40
N MET A 118 6.88 29.35 -26.46
CA MET A 118 6.29 30.00 -27.65
C MET A 118 5.39 31.24 -27.28
N GLY A 119 5.86 32.06 -26.33
CA GLY A 119 5.23 33.32 -25.95
C GLY A 119 4.03 33.19 -25.00
N LYS A 120 3.63 32.01 -24.58
CA LYS A 120 2.45 31.78 -23.70
C LYS A 120 2.72 30.70 -22.63
N PRO A 121 1.96 30.71 -21.51
CA PRO A 121 2.02 29.61 -20.53
C PRO A 121 1.79 28.26 -21.20
N ILE A 122 2.54 27.23 -20.76
CA ILE A 122 2.48 25.91 -21.42
C ILE A 122 1.11 25.23 -21.26
N ILE A 123 0.33 25.56 -20.24
CA ILE A 123 -1.04 25.08 -20.07
C ILE A 123 -1.96 25.44 -21.25
N GLN A 124 -1.63 26.49 -22.02
CA GLN A 124 -2.37 26.89 -23.20
C GLN A 124 -2.05 26.05 -24.45
N HIS A 125 -1.10 25.12 -24.35
CA HIS A 125 -0.85 24.14 -25.39
C HIS A 125 -1.73 22.91 -25.13
N GLN A 126 -2.50 22.51 -26.14
CA GLN A 126 -3.55 21.51 -26.04
C GLN A 126 -3.03 20.15 -25.50
N ALA A 127 -1.84 19.73 -25.91
CA ALA A 127 -1.24 18.48 -25.42
C ALA A 127 -1.02 18.50 -23.89
N ILE A 128 -0.57 19.64 -23.34
CA ILE A 128 -0.39 19.83 -21.90
C ILE A 128 -1.74 19.88 -21.19
N ALA A 129 -2.72 20.60 -21.74
CA ALA A 129 -4.05 20.67 -21.16
C ALA A 129 -4.73 19.30 -21.09
N PHE A 130 -4.58 18.46 -22.10
CA PHE A 130 -5.12 17.10 -22.11
C PHE A 130 -4.43 16.21 -21.06
N LEU A 131 -3.11 16.30 -20.94
CA LEU A 131 -2.37 15.55 -19.94
C LEU A 131 -2.84 15.88 -18.51
N LEU A 132 -3.01 17.17 -18.21
CA LEU A 132 -3.55 17.62 -16.90
C LEU A 132 -4.99 17.16 -16.68
N ALA A 133 -5.82 17.16 -17.73
CA ALA A 133 -7.19 16.66 -17.66
C ALA A 133 -7.23 15.16 -17.33
N ASP A 134 -6.40 14.36 -17.98
CA ASP A 134 -6.28 12.92 -17.70
C ASP A 134 -5.79 12.66 -16.28
N MET A 135 -4.83 13.44 -15.79
CA MET A 135 -4.38 13.36 -14.40
C MET A 135 -5.52 13.67 -13.42
N ALA A 136 -6.34 14.68 -13.71
CA ALA A 136 -7.49 15.05 -12.88
C ALA A 136 -8.56 13.93 -12.86
N ILE A 137 -8.86 13.34 -14.00
CA ILE A 137 -9.81 12.20 -14.12
C ILE A 137 -9.33 11.03 -13.23
N ARG A 138 -8.05 10.70 -13.27
CA ARG A 138 -7.49 9.62 -12.43
C ARG A 138 -7.60 9.93 -10.94
N VAL A 139 -7.38 11.19 -10.52
CA VAL A 139 -7.53 11.61 -9.11
C VAL A 139 -8.97 11.46 -8.65
N GLU A 140 -9.94 12.00 -9.40
CA GLU A 140 -11.35 11.94 -9.04
C GLU A 140 -11.88 10.50 -9.04
N SER A 141 -11.51 9.70 -10.04
CA SER A 141 -11.89 8.29 -10.09
C SER A 141 -11.31 7.51 -8.90
N SER A 142 -10.04 7.74 -8.55
CA SER A 142 -9.39 7.11 -7.38
C SER A 142 -10.09 7.48 -6.07
N ARG A 143 -10.43 8.75 -5.90
CA ARG A 143 -11.12 9.27 -4.72
C ARG A 143 -12.49 8.61 -4.53
N ASN A 144 -13.30 8.59 -5.60
CA ASN A 144 -14.62 8.00 -5.57
C ASN A 144 -14.60 6.49 -5.28
N LEU A 145 -13.67 5.75 -5.89
CA LEU A 145 -13.48 4.32 -5.61
C LEU A 145 -13.05 4.07 -4.17
N THR A 146 -12.16 4.91 -3.63
CA THR A 146 -11.69 4.82 -2.25
C THR A 146 -12.84 5.07 -1.27
N TRP A 147 -13.62 6.13 -1.48
CA TRP A 147 -14.78 6.44 -0.64
C TRP A 147 -15.82 5.33 -0.70
N ARG A 148 -16.12 4.83 -1.89
CA ARG A 148 -17.07 3.72 -2.05
C ARG A 148 -16.60 2.48 -1.28
N ALA A 149 -15.32 2.14 -1.34
CA ALA A 149 -14.78 1.00 -0.59
C ALA A 149 -14.88 1.20 0.93
N ALA A 150 -14.60 2.41 1.42
CA ALA A 150 -14.73 2.77 2.83
C ALA A 150 -16.19 2.72 3.30
N THR A 151 -17.11 3.39 2.58
CA THR A 151 -18.53 3.42 2.90
C THR A 151 -19.16 2.02 2.93
N THR A 152 -18.81 1.16 1.95
CA THR A 152 -19.27 -0.25 1.96
C THR A 152 -18.86 -0.95 3.25
N LYS A 153 -17.64 -0.70 3.74
CA LYS A 153 -17.14 -1.26 5.01
C LYS A 153 -17.88 -0.70 6.21
N ASP A 154 -18.12 0.62 6.25
CA ASP A 154 -18.82 1.31 7.34
C ASP A 154 -20.28 0.85 7.48
N GLN A 155 -20.90 0.47 6.37
CA GLN A 155 -22.26 -0.12 6.31
C GLN A 155 -22.30 -1.58 6.80
N GLY A 156 -21.16 -2.16 7.19
CA GLY A 156 -21.06 -3.55 7.63
C GLY A 156 -21.08 -4.58 6.49
N GLU A 157 -21.05 -4.13 5.25
CA GLU A 157 -21.06 -4.99 4.08
C GLU A 157 -19.66 -5.54 3.75
N ARG A 158 -19.66 -6.66 3.00
CA ARG A 158 -18.41 -7.23 2.51
C ARG A 158 -17.79 -6.36 1.42
N ASN A 159 -16.66 -5.71 1.70
CA ASN A 159 -16.00 -4.79 0.80
C ASN A 159 -14.80 -5.37 0.03
N SER A 160 -14.51 -6.68 0.11
CA SER A 160 -13.31 -7.30 -0.50
C SER A 160 -13.13 -6.96 -1.98
N TYR A 161 -14.23 -6.95 -2.74
CA TYR A 161 -14.21 -6.57 -4.15
C TYR A 161 -13.86 -5.09 -4.32
N MET A 162 -14.59 -4.19 -3.66
CA MET A 162 -14.38 -2.75 -3.79
C MET A 162 -13.02 -2.30 -3.24
N ALA A 163 -12.56 -2.88 -2.13
CA ALA A 163 -11.24 -2.64 -1.58
C ALA A 163 -10.13 -3.01 -2.58
N SER A 164 -10.29 -4.13 -3.28
CA SER A 164 -9.34 -4.59 -4.29
C SER A 164 -9.32 -3.67 -5.52
N VAL A 165 -10.50 -3.28 -6.02
CA VAL A 165 -10.64 -2.36 -7.16
C VAL A 165 -10.05 -0.99 -6.83
N ALA A 166 -10.41 -0.42 -5.68
CA ALA A 166 -9.92 0.89 -5.24
C ALA A 166 -8.40 0.91 -5.14
N LYS A 167 -7.80 -0.08 -4.46
CA LYS A 167 -6.34 -0.18 -4.31
C LYS A 167 -5.63 -0.33 -5.65
N ALA A 168 -6.10 -1.21 -6.51
CA ALA A 168 -5.48 -1.46 -7.81
C ALA A 168 -5.53 -0.21 -8.70
N PHE A 169 -6.70 0.42 -8.82
CA PHE A 169 -6.86 1.60 -9.64
C PHE A 169 -6.04 2.79 -9.11
N ALA A 170 -6.18 3.12 -7.81
CA ALA A 170 -5.50 4.27 -7.22
C ALA A 170 -3.97 4.15 -7.27
N SER A 171 -3.43 2.94 -7.07
CA SER A 171 -1.98 2.72 -7.16
C SER A 171 -1.45 2.95 -8.57
N ASN A 172 -2.16 2.46 -9.61
CA ASN A 172 -1.78 2.68 -11.00
C ASN A 172 -1.93 4.15 -11.40
N ALA A 173 -3.00 4.80 -10.97
CA ALA A 173 -3.24 6.23 -11.19
C ALA A 173 -2.14 7.10 -10.57
N ALA A 174 -1.67 6.75 -9.37
CA ALA A 174 -0.59 7.48 -8.69
C ALA A 174 0.73 7.39 -9.46
N VAL A 175 1.11 6.19 -9.91
CA VAL A 175 2.32 5.98 -10.72
C VAL A 175 2.22 6.76 -12.04
N GLN A 176 1.07 6.67 -12.73
CA GLN A 176 0.88 7.37 -13.99
C GLN A 176 0.93 8.90 -13.80
N ASN A 177 0.25 9.43 -12.78
CA ASN A 177 0.29 10.87 -12.50
C ASN A 177 1.69 11.35 -12.10
N ALA A 178 2.45 10.55 -11.37
CA ALA A 178 3.83 10.89 -11.04
C ALA A 178 4.73 10.92 -12.28
N ASN A 179 4.56 9.97 -13.21
CA ASN A 179 5.28 9.96 -14.49
C ASN A 179 4.87 11.14 -15.38
N ASP A 180 3.57 11.41 -15.49
CA ASP A 180 3.05 12.53 -16.29
C ASP A 180 3.54 13.88 -15.72
N ALA A 181 3.55 14.04 -14.39
CA ALA A 181 4.14 15.21 -13.74
C ALA A 181 5.64 15.35 -14.04
N GLY A 182 6.39 14.24 -14.05
CA GLY A 182 7.81 14.23 -14.41
C GLY A 182 8.12 14.61 -15.86
N ALA A 183 7.11 14.63 -16.75
CA ALA A 183 7.23 15.18 -18.11
C ALA A 183 7.30 16.71 -18.11
N PHE A 184 6.92 17.37 -17.01
CA PHE A 184 7.14 18.79 -16.77
C PHE A 184 8.53 18.95 -16.14
N PRO A 185 9.50 19.66 -16.76
CA PRO A 185 10.81 19.83 -16.17
C PRO A 185 10.71 20.67 -14.89
N PHE A 186 10.94 20.05 -13.76
CA PHE A 186 11.15 20.75 -12.49
C PHE A 186 12.65 21.08 -12.42
N GLU A 187 12.99 22.37 -12.44
CA GLU A 187 14.32 22.86 -12.10
C GLU A 187 14.49 22.96 -10.59
#